data_a52be0b442f2a34c733f81990de303b6
#
_entry.id   a52be0b442f2a34c733f81990de303b6
#
_cell.length_a   1.000
_cell.length_b   1.000
_cell.length_c   1.000
_cell.angle_alpha   90.00
_cell.angle_beta   90.00
_cell.angle_gamma   90.00
#
_symmetry.space_group_name_H-M   'P 1'
#
loop_
_entity.id
_entity.type
_entity.pdbx_description
1 polymer ?
#
loop_
_entity_poly.entity_id
_entity_poly.type
_entity_poly.pdbx_seq_one_letter_code
_entity_poly.pdbx_strand_id
1 'polypeptide(L)'
;MGTRIEAASALTSHGLRKPTARRLADAAARTCLAHAGREPGDVDMLINAGIYREDSMGEPALAALIQEDIGANLGQPPIGGHGTFSFDLFNGICGVITAIQIESGLLDSGVIRLGAIVASDVDPDHRHPGAVLLQPTGGAVLLGRDDKLAGFTDFSTETFPEYDDLFASGLVWQERHGHRVPRQAAGQHEMVIEEKPGYAARLADCAEEASRRFLRRLGLGWGEIDLVVPAPSAPDFLDALVTRLGVPGDRVAYITEDLEGAYTTGPIAALQAAIKTGRLGEARTTLMLAAGAGITVALALYRQEPS
;
A
#
# COMPACT_ATOMS: atom_id res chain seq x y z
N MET A 1 -10.43 8.38 -20.98
CA MET A 1 -9.62 7.18 -20.71
C MET A 1 -9.50 7.08 -19.22
N GLY A 2 -9.52 5.88 -18.66
CA GLY A 2 -9.46 5.67 -17.23
C GLY A 2 -8.40 4.63 -16.87
N THR A 3 -7.97 4.65 -15.62
CA THR A 3 -7.02 3.68 -15.07
C THR A 3 -7.79 2.61 -14.33
N ARG A 4 -7.79 1.38 -14.84
CA ARG A 4 -8.46 0.24 -14.21
C ARG A 4 -7.49 -0.61 -13.38
N ILE A 5 -8.05 -1.27 -12.38
CA ILE A 5 -7.39 -2.34 -11.64
C ILE A 5 -7.46 -3.62 -12.48
N GLU A 6 -6.31 -4.18 -12.90
CA GLU A 6 -6.28 -5.45 -13.62
C GLU A 6 -6.24 -6.64 -12.67
N ALA A 7 -5.45 -6.54 -11.60
CA ALA A 7 -5.37 -7.55 -10.54
C ALA A 7 -4.82 -6.96 -9.24
N ALA A 8 -5.10 -7.62 -8.13
CA ALA A 8 -4.45 -7.40 -6.86
C ALA A 8 -4.12 -8.74 -6.18
N SER A 9 -2.98 -8.79 -5.49
CA SER A 9 -2.55 -9.96 -4.73
C SER A 9 -1.89 -9.52 -3.44
N ALA A 10 -2.32 -10.06 -2.32
CA ALA A 10 -1.67 -9.91 -1.03
C ALA A 10 -1.47 -11.29 -0.41
N LEU A 11 -0.34 -11.47 0.26
CA LEU A 11 0.07 -12.75 0.85
C LEU A 11 0.85 -12.53 2.15
N THR A 12 0.86 -13.57 2.98
CA THR A 12 1.65 -13.63 4.20
C THR A 12 2.89 -14.50 3.98
N SER A 13 3.76 -14.54 4.99
CA SER A 13 4.98 -15.34 4.97
C SER A 13 4.78 -16.85 5.14
N HIS A 14 3.54 -17.37 5.12
CA HIS A 14 3.27 -18.80 5.33
C HIS A 14 4.12 -19.68 4.41
N GLY A 15 4.93 -20.53 5.03
CA GLY A 15 5.81 -21.48 4.32
C GLY A 15 7.16 -20.93 3.90
N LEU A 16 7.43 -19.63 4.03
CA LEU A 16 8.74 -19.05 3.74
C LEU A 16 9.68 -19.18 4.95
N ARG A 17 10.80 -19.88 4.77
CA ARG A 17 11.89 -19.86 5.77
C ARG A 17 12.62 -18.52 5.64
N LYS A 18 12.56 -17.66 6.67
CA LYS A 18 13.12 -16.30 6.71
C LYS A 18 12.52 -15.41 5.62
N PRO A 19 11.28 -14.92 5.83
CA PRO A 19 10.68 -13.97 4.92
C PRO A 19 11.51 -12.69 4.89
N THR A 20 11.75 -12.16 3.69
CA THR A 20 12.32 -10.83 3.48
C THR A 20 11.31 -9.99 2.73
N ALA A 21 11.35 -8.67 2.90
CA ALA A 21 10.47 -7.77 2.18
C ALA A 21 10.58 -7.98 0.67
N ARG A 22 11.81 -8.12 0.15
CA ARG A 22 12.08 -8.42 -1.26
C ARG A 22 11.34 -9.68 -1.73
N ARG A 23 11.50 -10.82 -1.02
CA ARG A 23 10.85 -12.09 -1.42
C ARG A 23 9.33 -12.06 -1.36
N LEU A 24 8.79 -11.35 -0.38
CA LEU A 24 7.33 -11.20 -0.26
C LEU A 24 6.78 -10.34 -1.40
N ALA A 25 7.44 -9.23 -1.74
CA ALA A 25 7.08 -8.39 -2.88
C ALA A 25 7.18 -9.15 -4.21
N ASP A 26 8.28 -9.91 -4.43
CA ASP A 26 8.46 -10.73 -5.63
C ASP A 26 7.33 -11.77 -5.79
N ALA A 27 7.01 -12.47 -4.71
CA ALA A 27 5.94 -13.46 -4.72
C ALA A 27 4.57 -12.84 -5.02
N ALA A 28 4.28 -11.68 -4.41
CA ALA A 28 3.05 -10.94 -4.66
C ALA A 28 2.97 -10.42 -6.10
N ALA A 29 4.06 -9.84 -6.62
CA ALA A 29 4.14 -9.33 -7.98
C ALA A 29 3.93 -10.44 -9.02
N ARG A 30 4.64 -11.57 -8.89
CA ARG A 30 4.49 -12.74 -9.78
C ARG A 30 3.07 -13.29 -9.75
N THR A 31 2.47 -13.40 -8.55
CA THR A 31 1.08 -13.87 -8.41
C THR A 31 0.11 -12.91 -9.06
N CYS A 32 0.32 -11.60 -8.88
CA CYS A 32 -0.53 -10.57 -9.46
C CYS A 32 -0.46 -10.56 -11.00
N LEU A 33 0.76 -10.64 -11.57
CA LEU A 33 0.98 -10.78 -13.01
C LEU A 33 0.28 -12.02 -13.58
N ALA A 34 0.43 -13.17 -12.92
CA ALA A 34 -0.22 -14.41 -13.34
C ALA A 34 -1.75 -14.30 -13.33
N HIS A 35 -2.34 -13.67 -12.31
CA HIS A 35 -3.80 -13.45 -12.24
C HIS A 35 -4.29 -12.52 -13.33
N ALA A 36 -3.49 -11.53 -13.76
CA ALA A 36 -3.83 -10.64 -14.85
C ALA A 36 -3.52 -11.22 -16.25
N GLY A 37 -2.86 -12.38 -16.33
CA GLY A 37 -2.36 -12.93 -17.59
C GLY A 37 -1.32 -12.05 -18.28
N ARG A 38 -0.49 -11.36 -17.47
CA ARG A 38 0.57 -10.45 -17.92
C ARG A 38 1.95 -11.05 -17.71
N GLU A 39 2.86 -10.70 -18.61
CA GLU A 39 4.28 -11.07 -18.48
C GLU A 39 5.06 -9.93 -17.78
N PRO A 40 6.16 -10.23 -17.08
CA PRO A 40 6.98 -9.19 -16.46
C PRO A 40 7.46 -8.11 -17.45
N GLY A 41 7.71 -8.50 -18.72
CA GLY A 41 8.11 -7.58 -19.79
C GLY A 41 7.03 -6.58 -20.22
N ASP A 42 5.76 -6.77 -19.82
CA ASP A 42 4.68 -5.84 -20.11
C ASP A 42 4.70 -4.61 -19.17
N VAL A 43 5.39 -4.71 -18.03
CA VAL A 43 5.41 -3.66 -16.99
C VAL A 43 6.26 -2.48 -17.44
N ASP A 44 5.64 -1.32 -17.61
CA ASP A 44 6.32 -0.08 -18.00
C ASP A 44 6.84 0.68 -16.76
N MET A 45 6.15 0.57 -15.62
CA MET A 45 6.53 1.20 -14.36
C MET A 45 6.31 0.25 -13.19
N LEU A 46 7.24 0.27 -12.22
CA LEU A 46 7.14 -0.45 -10.97
C LEU A 46 7.45 0.49 -9.80
N ILE A 47 6.46 0.71 -8.94
CA ILE A 47 6.61 1.53 -7.73
C ILE A 47 6.55 0.62 -6.51
N ASN A 48 7.59 0.65 -5.66
CA ASN A 48 7.52 0.04 -4.35
C ASN A 48 7.05 1.08 -3.32
N ALA A 49 5.94 0.78 -2.64
CA ALA A 49 5.37 1.60 -1.56
C ALA A 49 5.60 0.99 -0.17
N GLY A 50 6.34 -0.14 -0.07
CA GLY A 50 6.73 -0.77 1.19
C GLY A 50 7.86 0.00 1.87
N ILE A 51 7.81 0.09 3.21
CA ILE A 51 8.78 0.86 3.99
C ILE A 51 9.67 -0.06 4.82
N TYR A 52 9.07 -1.02 5.51
CA TYR A 52 9.77 -1.82 6.51
C TYR A 52 10.41 -3.05 5.88
N ARG A 53 11.71 -2.99 5.72
CA ARG A 53 12.50 -4.10 5.21
C ARG A 53 13.63 -4.48 6.16
N GLU A 54 14.14 -5.66 5.99
CA GLU A 54 15.24 -6.21 6.77
C GLU A 54 16.44 -5.25 6.81
N ASP A 55 17.08 -5.16 7.96
CA ASP A 55 18.26 -4.33 8.24
C ASP A 55 18.05 -2.81 7.99
N SER A 56 16.81 -2.34 7.83
CA SER A 56 16.45 -0.92 7.58
C SER A 56 17.28 -0.25 6.48
N MET A 57 17.71 -1.02 5.48
CA MET A 57 18.55 -0.49 4.40
C MET A 57 17.72 0.32 3.39
N GLY A 58 18.15 1.55 3.07
CA GLY A 58 17.52 2.41 2.06
C GLY A 58 18.01 2.15 0.64
N GLU A 59 19.20 1.59 0.45
CA GLU A 59 19.81 1.34 -0.88
C GLU A 59 20.40 -0.07 -1.00
N PRO A 60 20.34 -0.65 -2.21
CA PRO A 60 19.70 -0.13 -3.43
C PRO A 60 18.17 -0.04 -3.26
N ALA A 61 17.50 0.76 -4.13
CA ALA A 61 16.04 0.86 -4.16
C ALA A 61 15.40 -0.53 -4.24
N LEU A 62 14.43 -0.81 -3.36
CA LEU A 62 13.78 -2.12 -3.32
C LEU A 62 13.03 -2.41 -4.62
N ALA A 63 12.43 -1.39 -5.23
CA ALA A 63 11.78 -1.49 -6.53
C ALA A 63 12.72 -2.02 -7.63
N ALA A 64 13.98 -1.55 -7.66
CA ALA A 64 14.96 -2.02 -8.65
C ALA A 64 15.36 -3.49 -8.42
N LEU A 65 15.46 -3.92 -7.16
CA LEU A 65 15.75 -5.32 -6.82
C LEU A 65 14.57 -6.23 -7.17
N ILE A 66 13.33 -5.78 -6.92
CA ILE A 66 12.12 -6.51 -7.31
C ILE A 66 12.01 -6.60 -8.83
N GLN A 67 12.28 -5.49 -9.55
CA GLN A 67 12.30 -5.48 -11.01
C GLN A 67 13.26 -6.55 -11.56
N GLU A 68 14.48 -6.63 -10.99
CA GLU A 68 15.48 -7.64 -11.34
C GLU A 68 14.94 -9.06 -11.10
N ASP A 69 14.42 -9.32 -9.90
CA ASP A 69 13.97 -10.66 -9.50
C ASP A 69 12.78 -11.16 -10.32
N ILE A 70 11.80 -10.31 -10.61
CA ILE A 70 10.66 -10.72 -11.42
C ILE A 70 11.00 -10.81 -12.91
N GLY A 71 12.11 -10.22 -13.35
CA GLY A 71 12.57 -10.26 -14.75
C GLY A 71 11.95 -9.17 -15.63
N ALA A 72 11.52 -8.03 -15.06
CA ALA A 72 10.87 -6.96 -15.81
C ALA A 72 11.90 -6.13 -16.60
N ASN A 73 11.98 -6.37 -17.91
CA ASN A 73 12.79 -5.62 -18.88
C ASN A 73 14.26 -5.39 -18.45
N LEU A 74 14.98 -6.47 -18.12
CA LEU A 74 16.37 -6.42 -17.64
C LEU A 74 17.39 -6.04 -18.71
N GLY A 75 17.03 -6.09 -19.98
CA GLY A 75 17.90 -5.78 -21.11
C GLY A 75 17.74 -4.35 -21.60
N GLN A 76 18.56 -3.99 -22.59
CA GLN A 76 18.30 -2.74 -23.33
C GLN A 76 16.96 -2.86 -24.06
N PRO A 77 16.07 -1.86 -23.95
CA PRO A 77 14.83 -1.90 -24.69
C PRO A 77 15.10 -1.96 -26.20
N PRO A 78 14.26 -2.67 -26.97
CA PRO A 78 14.35 -2.65 -28.43
C PRO A 78 14.20 -1.22 -28.96
N ILE A 79 14.72 -0.96 -30.15
CA ILE A 79 14.62 0.37 -30.78
C ILE A 79 13.15 0.78 -30.87
N GLY A 80 12.78 1.92 -30.25
CA GLY A 80 11.42 2.41 -30.17
C GLY A 80 10.57 1.81 -29.04
N GLY A 81 11.15 0.90 -28.25
CA GLY A 81 10.55 0.39 -27.01
C GLY A 81 11.09 1.12 -25.79
N HIS A 82 10.43 0.90 -24.65
CA HIS A 82 10.87 1.39 -23.33
C HIS A 82 11.05 0.21 -22.38
N GLY A 83 11.96 0.35 -21.43
CA GLY A 83 12.13 -0.59 -20.33
C GLY A 83 11.18 -0.31 -19.19
N THR A 84 11.29 -1.07 -18.11
CA THR A 84 10.60 -0.76 -16.86
C THR A 84 11.34 0.33 -16.10
N PHE A 85 10.65 1.41 -15.72
CA PHE A 85 11.18 2.39 -14.78
C PHE A 85 10.71 2.05 -13.37
N SER A 86 11.62 1.95 -12.41
CA SER A 86 11.30 1.57 -11.05
C SER A 86 11.88 2.51 -10.00
N PHE A 87 11.12 2.76 -8.92
CA PHE A 87 11.56 3.57 -7.78
C PHE A 87 10.77 3.25 -6.51
N ASP A 88 11.34 3.62 -5.35
CA ASP A 88 10.67 3.52 -4.05
C ASP A 88 9.93 4.81 -3.72
N LEU A 89 8.72 4.68 -3.14
CA LEU A 89 7.88 5.78 -2.68
C LEU A 89 7.52 5.55 -1.21
N PHE A 90 7.88 6.46 -0.34
CA PHE A 90 7.62 6.36 1.09
C PHE A 90 6.56 7.36 1.54
N ASN A 91 5.38 6.86 1.86
CA ASN A 91 4.28 7.64 2.43
C ASN A 91 3.45 6.78 3.41
N GLY A 92 4.11 6.00 4.27
CA GLY A 92 3.44 5.12 5.21
C GLY A 92 2.39 4.24 4.54
N ILE A 93 1.31 3.98 5.24
CA ILE A 93 0.17 3.23 4.72
C ILE A 93 -0.56 3.94 3.56
N CYS A 94 -0.36 5.26 3.40
CA CYS A 94 -0.90 6.04 2.28
C CYS A 94 -0.11 5.84 0.97
N GLY A 95 1.06 5.17 1.02
CA GLY A 95 1.97 5.01 -0.11
C GLY A 95 1.35 4.35 -1.32
N VAL A 96 0.56 3.30 -1.12
CA VAL A 96 -0.13 2.58 -2.22
C VAL A 96 -1.11 3.50 -2.95
N ILE A 97 -1.96 4.25 -2.23
CA ILE A 97 -2.90 5.18 -2.87
C ILE A 97 -2.16 6.31 -3.60
N THR A 98 -1.05 6.81 -3.03
CA THR A 98 -0.19 7.80 -3.68
C THR A 98 0.43 7.23 -4.97
N ALA A 99 0.90 5.98 -4.95
CA ALA A 99 1.43 5.31 -6.13
C ALA A 99 0.35 5.11 -7.21
N ILE A 100 -0.88 4.72 -6.82
CA ILE A 100 -2.03 4.63 -7.73
C ILE A 100 -2.29 5.98 -8.40
N GLN A 101 -2.25 7.09 -7.65
CA GLN A 101 -2.43 8.43 -8.21
C GLN A 101 -1.35 8.79 -9.25
N ILE A 102 -0.08 8.46 -8.97
CA ILE A 102 1.04 8.71 -9.89
C ILE A 102 0.87 7.89 -11.16
N GLU A 103 0.66 6.58 -11.04
CA GLU A 103 0.49 5.70 -12.20
C GLU A 103 -0.76 6.04 -13.01
N SER A 104 -1.86 6.41 -12.35
CA SER A 104 -3.08 6.85 -13.05
C SER A 104 -2.82 8.05 -13.95
N GLY A 105 -2.07 9.05 -13.47
CA GLY A 105 -1.71 10.20 -14.31
C GLY A 105 -0.88 9.82 -15.53
N LEU A 106 0.02 8.84 -15.39
CA LEU A 106 0.88 8.37 -16.48
C LEU A 106 0.13 7.44 -17.45
N LEU A 107 -0.78 6.60 -16.95
CA LEU A 107 -1.66 5.76 -17.76
C LEU A 107 -2.64 6.60 -18.59
N ASP A 108 -3.28 7.59 -17.96
CA ASP A 108 -4.24 8.47 -18.61
C ASP A 108 -3.59 9.35 -19.69
N SER A 109 -2.35 9.80 -19.46
CA SER A 109 -1.56 10.52 -20.46
C SER A 109 -0.97 9.62 -21.56
N GLY A 110 -1.03 8.29 -21.40
CA GLY A 110 -0.50 7.31 -22.35
C GLY A 110 1.03 7.18 -22.31
N VAL A 111 1.69 7.69 -21.27
CA VAL A 111 3.15 7.53 -21.08
C VAL A 111 3.49 6.09 -20.74
N ILE A 112 2.65 5.42 -19.98
CA ILE A 112 2.75 3.99 -19.67
C ILE A 112 1.44 3.27 -20.07
N ARG A 113 1.50 1.95 -20.23
CA ARG A 113 0.35 1.09 -20.55
C ARG A 113 0.00 0.14 -19.41
N LEU A 114 1.02 -0.28 -18.64
CA LEU A 114 0.88 -1.15 -17.50
C LEU A 114 1.79 -0.66 -16.36
N GLY A 115 1.18 -0.36 -15.21
CA GLY A 115 1.86 -0.04 -13.98
C GLY A 115 1.76 -1.19 -12.98
N ALA A 116 2.78 -1.36 -12.16
CA ALA A 116 2.83 -2.32 -11.07
C ALA A 116 3.22 -1.62 -9.77
N ILE A 117 2.35 -1.67 -8.78
CA ILE A 117 2.62 -1.16 -7.45
C ILE A 117 2.83 -2.36 -6.53
N VAL A 118 3.94 -2.38 -5.81
CA VAL A 118 4.23 -3.40 -4.81
C VAL A 118 4.39 -2.76 -3.44
N ALA A 119 4.07 -3.51 -2.39
CA ALA A 119 4.35 -3.14 -1.01
C ALA A 119 4.69 -4.40 -0.23
N SER A 120 5.62 -4.30 0.69
CA SER A 120 5.96 -5.41 1.58
C SER A 120 6.54 -4.89 2.87
N ASP A 121 6.19 -5.58 3.94
CA ASP A 121 6.67 -5.27 5.27
C ASP A 121 7.21 -6.53 5.94
N VAL A 122 8.33 -6.39 6.64
CA VAL A 122 8.88 -7.36 7.57
C VAL A 122 9.37 -6.62 8.81
N ASP A 123 9.50 -7.33 9.93
CA ASP A 123 10.17 -6.77 11.08
C ASP A 123 11.63 -6.45 10.71
N PRO A 124 12.04 -5.18 10.74
CA PRO A 124 13.41 -4.80 10.39
C PRO A 124 14.44 -5.27 11.41
N ASP A 125 14.04 -5.60 12.64
CA ASP A 125 14.92 -6.12 13.69
C ASP A 125 14.64 -7.59 14.02
N HIS A 126 15.27 -8.48 13.29
CA HIS A 126 15.19 -9.93 13.55
C HIS A 126 15.72 -10.38 14.91
N ARG A 127 16.39 -9.48 15.66
CA ARG A 127 17.03 -9.81 16.96
C ARG A 127 16.14 -9.50 18.15
N HIS A 128 15.18 -8.61 17.97
CA HIS A 128 14.17 -8.26 18.94
C HIS A 128 12.77 -8.42 18.34
N PRO A 129 12.39 -9.64 17.93
CA PRO A 129 11.09 -9.85 17.30
C PRO A 129 9.97 -9.45 18.29
N GLY A 130 9.10 -8.57 17.85
CA GLY A 130 7.97 -8.08 18.63
C GLY A 130 8.12 -6.65 19.18
N ALA A 131 9.26 -5.98 18.97
CA ALA A 131 9.35 -4.55 19.22
C ALA A 131 8.43 -3.74 18.29
N VAL A 132 8.22 -4.26 17.08
CA VAL A 132 7.23 -3.75 16.12
C VAL A 132 6.36 -4.94 15.68
N LEU A 133 5.06 -4.87 15.96
CA LEU A 133 4.10 -5.93 15.58
C LEU A 133 3.76 -5.84 14.08
N LEU A 134 4.76 -5.91 13.21
CA LEU A 134 4.55 -6.00 11.77
C LEU A 134 4.46 -7.46 11.34
N GLN A 135 3.31 -7.83 10.83
CA GLN A 135 3.16 -9.14 10.19
C GLN A 135 3.91 -9.13 8.84
N PRO A 136 4.82 -10.10 8.60
CA PRO A 136 5.48 -10.21 7.32
C PRO A 136 4.47 -10.45 6.19
N THR A 137 4.27 -9.43 5.35
CA THR A 137 3.29 -9.41 4.25
C THR A 137 3.91 -8.86 2.98
N GLY A 138 3.37 -9.29 1.85
CA GLY A 138 3.68 -8.72 0.55
C GLY A 138 2.41 -8.53 -0.26
N GLY A 139 2.35 -7.47 -1.04
CA GLY A 139 1.22 -7.16 -1.91
C GLY A 139 1.65 -6.57 -3.23
N ALA A 140 0.83 -6.76 -4.26
CA ALA A 140 0.97 -6.14 -5.56
C ALA A 140 -0.39 -5.79 -6.13
N VAL A 141 -0.46 -4.69 -6.87
CA VAL A 141 -1.61 -4.32 -7.70
C VAL A 141 -1.10 -3.92 -9.08
N LEU A 142 -1.80 -4.38 -10.12
CA LEU A 142 -1.54 -4.01 -11.50
C LEU A 142 -2.62 -3.04 -11.97
N LEU A 143 -2.17 -1.97 -12.59
CA LEU A 143 -3.01 -0.94 -13.17
C LEU A 143 -2.77 -0.88 -14.68
N GLY A 144 -3.86 -0.96 -15.42
CA GLY A 144 -3.84 -0.86 -16.87
C GLY A 144 -4.71 0.28 -17.36
N ARG A 145 -4.45 0.70 -18.60
CA ARG A 145 -5.29 1.71 -19.26
C ARG A 145 -6.60 1.09 -19.72
N ASP A 146 -7.71 1.80 -19.50
CA ASP A 146 -9.00 1.47 -20.08
C ASP A 146 -9.45 2.60 -21.03
N ASP A 147 -9.93 2.24 -22.21
CA ASP A 147 -10.51 3.19 -23.18
C ASP A 147 -11.90 3.67 -22.74
N LYS A 148 -12.54 2.99 -21.78
CA LYS A 148 -13.78 3.41 -21.14
C LYS A 148 -13.48 4.49 -20.09
N LEU A 149 -14.49 5.27 -19.73
CA LEU A 149 -14.42 6.26 -18.65
C LEU A 149 -14.44 5.66 -17.24
N ALA A 150 -14.31 4.33 -17.14
CA ALA A 150 -14.22 3.61 -15.88
C ALA A 150 -12.80 3.64 -15.33
N GLY A 151 -12.64 3.64 -14.00
CA GLY A 151 -11.35 3.60 -13.36
C GLY A 151 -11.22 4.59 -12.22
N PHE A 152 -9.99 4.90 -11.85
CA PHE A 152 -9.71 5.95 -10.86
C PHE A 152 -10.02 7.32 -11.46
N THR A 153 -10.89 8.09 -10.79
CA THR A 153 -11.35 9.39 -11.29
C THR A 153 -10.85 10.56 -10.48
N ASP A 154 -10.71 10.38 -9.17
CA ASP A 154 -10.39 11.47 -8.25
C ASP A 154 -9.53 10.99 -7.09
N PHE A 155 -8.64 11.88 -6.61
CA PHE A 155 -7.75 11.64 -5.50
C PHE A 155 -7.75 12.81 -4.52
N SER A 156 -7.45 12.53 -3.25
CA SER A 156 -7.19 13.53 -2.23
C SER A 156 -6.15 13.03 -1.25
N THR A 157 -5.27 13.91 -0.83
CA THR A 157 -4.39 13.69 0.30
C THR A 157 -4.50 14.89 1.23
N GLU A 158 -4.84 14.64 2.50
CA GLU A 158 -4.93 15.68 3.53
C GLU A 158 -4.04 15.30 4.71
N THR A 159 -3.32 16.28 5.26
CA THR A 159 -2.49 16.12 6.45
C THR A 159 -3.03 17.01 7.56
N PHE A 160 -3.08 16.46 8.78
CA PHE A 160 -3.54 17.07 10.02
C PHE A 160 -2.34 17.21 10.97
N PRO A 161 -1.48 18.22 10.77
CA PRO A 161 -0.22 18.35 11.49
C PRO A 161 -0.38 18.64 12.99
N GLU A 162 -1.56 19.08 13.41
CA GLU A 162 -1.90 19.31 14.82
C GLU A 162 -1.91 18.03 15.68
N TYR A 163 -1.80 16.86 15.05
CA TYR A 163 -1.78 15.54 15.70
C TYR A 163 -0.49 14.77 15.46
N ASP A 164 0.57 15.43 15.01
CA ASP A 164 1.87 14.81 14.70
C ASP A 164 2.52 14.17 15.92
N ASP A 165 2.20 14.67 17.12
CA ASP A 165 2.71 14.16 18.38
C ASP A 165 2.10 12.82 18.83
N LEU A 166 1.03 12.35 18.18
CA LEU A 166 0.33 11.11 18.56
C LEU A 166 1.04 9.83 18.06
N PHE A 167 1.95 9.96 17.10
CA PHE A 167 2.71 8.85 16.55
C PHE A 167 4.17 9.26 16.38
N ALA A 168 5.07 8.44 16.84
CA ALA A 168 6.49 8.61 16.59
C ALA A 168 7.10 7.30 16.11
N SER A 169 8.01 7.39 15.14
CA SER A 169 8.83 6.27 14.73
C SER A 169 10.27 6.75 14.54
N GLY A 170 11.21 5.90 14.86
CA GLY A 170 12.62 6.25 14.76
C GLY A 170 13.54 5.04 14.88
N LEU A 171 14.79 5.26 14.50
CA LEU A 171 15.85 4.29 14.72
C LEU A 171 16.65 4.72 15.94
N VAL A 172 16.69 3.90 16.97
CA VAL A 172 17.48 4.10 18.17
C VAL A 172 18.74 3.28 18.04
N TRP A 173 19.89 3.94 18.17
CA TRP A 173 21.18 3.28 18.17
C TRP A 173 21.48 2.78 19.59
N GLN A 174 21.66 1.48 19.77
CA GLN A 174 22.13 0.92 21.03
C GLN A 174 23.66 1.02 21.09
N GLU A 175 24.17 1.89 21.96
CA GLU A 175 25.59 1.87 22.33
C GLU A 175 25.85 0.63 23.19
N ARG A 176 26.61 -0.33 22.69
CA ARG A 176 27.17 -1.39 23.52
C ARG A 176 28.29 -0.81 24.37
N HIS A 177 28.04 -0.58 25.64
CA HIS A 177 29.09 -0.28 26.61
C HIS A 177 30.05 -1.47 26.75
N GLY A 178 31.28 -1.27 26.29
CA GLY A 178 32.43 -1.90 26.90
C GLY A 178 33.00 -3.20 26.35
N HIS A 179 33.07 -3.43 25.03
CA HIS A 179 34.09 -4.35 24.47
C HIS A 179 34.43 -3.96 23.02
N ARG A 180 35.70 -4.15 22.62
CA ARG A 180 36.15 -3.97 21.24
C ARG A 180 35.29 -4.81 20.30
N VAL A 181 34.42 -4.15 19.56
CA VAL A 181 33.51 -4.78 18.62
C VAL A 181 34.28 -5.04 17.32
N PRO A 182 34.24 -6.27 16.75
CA PRO A 182 34.75 -6.49 15.41
C PRO A 182 34.02 -5.57 14.41
N ARG A 183 34.71 -5.11 13.39
CA ARG A 183 34.24 -4.14 12.37
C ARG A 183 32.89 -4.50 11.70
N GLN A 184 32.43 -5.74 11.85
CA GLN A 184 31.15 -6.29 11.32
C GLN A 184 29.95 -6.15 12.28
N ALA A 185 30.15 -5.60 13.48
CA ALA A 185 29.11 -5.38 14.47
C ALA A 185 28.92 -3.87 14.77
N ALA A 186 29.19 -3.03 13.81
CA ALA A 186 29.01 -1.60 13.91
C ALA A 186 27.49 -1.28 13.94
N GLY A 187 27.04 -0.78 15.12
CA GLY A 187 25.73 -0.16 15.27
C GLY A 187 24.54 -1.12 15.22
N GLN A 188 24.07 -1.59 16.37
CA GLN A 188 22.74 -2.13 16.46
C GLN A 188 21.76 -0.96 16.51
N HIS A 189 20.92 -0.84 15.50
CA HIS A 189 19.78 0.05 15.52
C HIS A 189 18.52 -0.79 15.79
N GLU A 190 17.65 -0.24 16.58
CA GLU A 190 16.34 -0.78 16.89
C GLU A 190 15.30 0.20 16.35
N MET A 191 14.32 -0.31 15.63
CA MET A 191 13.18 0.50 15.23
C MET A 191 12.19 0.59 16.39
N VAL A 192 11.88 1.81 16.78
CA VAL A 192 10.87 2.10 17.81
C VAL A 192 9.69 2.76 17.14
N ILE A 193 8.50 2.22 17.42
CA ILE A 193 7.21 2.83 17.08
C ILE A 193 6.49 3.11 18.39
N GLU A 194 6.06 4.34 18.57
CA GLU A 194 5.31 4.79 19.73
C GLU A 194 3.99 5.38 19.27
N GLU A 195 2.88 4.76 19.70
CA GLU A 195 1.53 5.26 19.52
C GLU A 195 0.99 5.77 20.85
N LYS A 196 0.59 7.03 20.91
CA LYS A 196 -0.03 7.58 22.13
C LYS A 196 -1.50 7.15 22.26
N PRO A 197 -2.03 7.09 23.49
CA PRO A 197 -3.44 6.81 23.72
C PRO A 197 -4.35 7.76 22.92
N GLY A 198 -5.35 7.18 22.25
CA GLY A 198 -6.27 7.93 21.41
C GLY A 198 -5.85 8.10 19.95
N TYR A 199 -4.67 7.62 19.54
CA TYR A 199 -4.21 7.71 18.15
C TYR A 199 -5.22 7.08 17.18
N ALA A 200 -5.63 5.83 17.37
CA ALA A 200 -6.59 5.15 16.48
C ALA A 200 -7.93 5.91 16.36
N ALA A 201 -8.45 6.44 17.48
CA ALA A 201 -9.67 7.23 17.47
C ALA A 201 -9.51 8.54 16.69
N ARG A 202 -8.38 9.22 16.87
CA ARG A 202 -8.09 10.47 16.15
C ARG A 202 -7.85 10.22 14.67
N LEU A 203 -7.19 9.13 14.35
CA LEU A 203 -7.00 8.67 12.98
C LEU A 203 -8.35 8.49 12.26
N ALA A 204 -9.32 7.86 12.94
CA ALA A 204 -10.67 7.67 12.41
C ALA A 204 -11.46 9.00 12.27
N ASP A 205 -11.27 9.97 13.20
CA ASP A 205 -11.86 11.30 13.09
C ASP A 205 -11.34 12.04 11.86
N CYS A 206 -10.02 12.05 11.67
CA CYS A 206 -9.38 12.68 10.50
C CYS A 206 -9.80 12.01 9.18
N ALA A 207 -9.87 10.68 9.17
CA ALA A 207 -10.31 9.92 8.00
C ALA A 207 -11.76 10.23 7.61
N GLU A 208 -12.66 10.33 8.59
CA GLU A 208 -14.06 10.76 8.35
C GLU A 208 -14.12 12.18 7.81
N GLU A 209 -13.41 13.11 8.44
CA GLU A 209 -13.40 14.53 8.04
C GLU A 209 -12.87 14.71 6.61
N ALA A 210 -11.73 14.10 6.28
CA ALA A 210 -11.15 14.14 4.95
C ALA A 210 -12.09 13.50 3.91
N SER A 211 -12.69 12.36 4.21
CA SER A 211 -13.65 11.69 3.32
C SER A 211 -14.87 12.55 3.04
N ARG A 212 -15.43 13.19 4.07
CA ARG A 212 -16.57 14.08 3.92
C ARG A 212 -16.26 15.32 3.11
N ARG A 213 -15.05 15.91 3.26
CA ARG A 213 -14.59 17.04 2.44
C ARG A 213 -14.41 16.61 0.98
N PHE A 214 -13.79 15.44 0.77
CA PHE A 214 -13.56 14.88 -0.54
C PHE A 214 -14.86 14.64 -1.31
N LEU A 215 -15.82 13.94 -0.70
CA LEU A 215 -17.11 13.66 -1.32
C LEU A 215 -17.90 14.95 -1.60
N ARG A 216 -17.92 15.91 -0.68
CA ARG A 216 -18.58 17.22 -0.92
C ARG A 216 -17.97 17.97 -2.11
N ARG A 217 -16.64 17.93 -2.26
CA ARG A 217 -15.95 18.55 -3.44
C ARG A 217 -16.44 17.95 -4.75
N LEU A 218 -16.76 16.67 -4.74
CA LEU A 218 -17.25 15.92 -5.90
C LEU A 218 -18.78 15.98 -6.09
N GLY A 219 -19.48 16.65 -5.18
CA GLY A 219 -20.95 16.70 -5.19
C GLY A 219 -21.59 15.37 -4.83
N LEU A 220 -20.89 14.50 -4.09
CA LEU A 220 -21.34 13.18 -3.68
C LEU A 220 -21.68 13.14 -2.18
N GLY A 221 -22.57 12.24 -1.81
CA GLY A 221 -22.84 11.83 -0.44
C GLY A 221 -22.53 10.35 -0.21
N TRP A 222 -22.56 9.91 1.04
CA TRP A 222 -22.32 8.50 1.40
C TRP A 222 -23.33 7.52 0.75
N GLY A 223 -24.52 7.98 0.39
CA GLY A 223 -25.51 7.17 -0.33
C GLY A 223 -25.09 6.74 -1.71
N GLU A 224 -24.13 7.45 -2.32
CA GLU A 224 -23.63 7.20 -3.67
C GLU A 224 -22.33 6.37 -3.66
N ILE A 225 -21.82 6.01 -2.49
CA ILE A 225 -20.65 5.13 -2.33
C ILE A 225 -21.14 3.71 -2.09
N ASP A 226 -20.97 2.83 -3.05
CA ASP A 226 -21.41 1.44 -2.96
C ASP A 226 -20.46 0.59 -2.11
N LEU A 227 -19.16 0.91 -2.13
CA LEU A 227 -18.13 0.17 -1.41
C LEU A 227 -17.06 1.11 -0.85
N VAL A 228 -16.69 0.90 0.42
CA VAL A 228 -15.52 1.51 1.05
C VAL A 228 -14.46 0.43 1.22
N VAL A 229 -13.24 0.72 0.76
CA VAL A 229 -12.06 -0.15 0.87
C VAL A 229 -11.04 0.54 1.78
N PRO A 230 -11.18 0.42 3.11
CA PRO A 230 -10.27 1.05 4.05
C PRO A 230 -9.05 0.18 4.30
N ALA A 231 -7.86 0.79 4.36
CA ALA A 231 -6.68 0.13 4.84
C ALA A 231 -6.71 -0.01 6.37
N PRO A 232 -6.31 -1.14 6.96
CA PRO A 232 -6.18 -1.29 8.39
C PRO A 232 -4.94 -0.51 8.87
N SER A 233 -5.14 0.55 9.62
CA SER A 233 -4.05 1.48 9.98
C SER A 233 -3.53 1.27 11.40
N ALA A 234 -4.38 0.81 12.31
CA ALA A 234 -4.06 0.54 13.71
C ALA A 234 -5.14 -0.41 14.28
N PRO A 235 -4.87 -1.10 15.40
CA PRO A 235 -5.90 -1.80 16.14
C PRO A 235 -7.09 -0.87 16.45
N ASP A 236 -8.30 -1.39 16.37
CA ASP A 236 -9.56 -0.67 16.61
C ASP A 236 -9.87 0.49 15.62
N PHE A 237 -8.95 0.81 14.71
CA PHE A 237 -9.16 1.89 13.73
C PHE A 237 -10.36 1.62 12.83
N LEU A 238 -10.48 0.42 12.31
CA LEU A 238 -11.51 0.06 11.34
C LEU A 238 -12.91 0.15 11.96
N ASP A 239 -13.11 -0.37 13.17
CA ASP A 239 -14.38 -0.29 13.89
C ASP A 239 -14.74 1.15 14.24
N ALA A 240 -13.74 1.92 14.67
CA ALA A 240 -13.92 3.35 14.93
C ALA A 240 -14.30 4.11 13.66
N LEU A 241 -13.63 3.82 12.53
CA LEU A 241 -13.92 4.45 11.24
C LEU A 241 -15.33 4.14 10.75
N VAL A 242 -15.71 2.86 10.70
CA VAL A 242 -17.04 2.43 10.24
C VAL A 242 -18.15 3.09 11.05
N THR A 243 -17.97 3.16 12.37
CA THR A 243 -18.91 3.86 13.26
C THR A 243 -19.06 5.35 12.91
N ARG A 244 -17.96 6.04 12.61
CA ARG A 244 -17.95 7.47 12.26
C ARG A 244 -18.51 7.76 10.87
N LEU A 245 -18.17 6.92 9.90
CA LEU A 245 -18.69 7.07 8.54
C LEU A 245 -20.21 6.84 8.48
N GLY A 246 -20.76 6.07 9.42
CA GLY A 246 -22.17 5.71 9.43
C GLY A 246 -22.58 4.86 8.21
N VAL A 247 -21.60 4.19 7.57
CA VAL A 247 -21.86 3.31 6.43
C VAL A 247 -22.23 1.92 6.92
N PRO A 248 -23.22 1.25 6.30
CA PRO A 248 -23.51 -0.15 6.60
C PRO A 248 -22.28 -1.05 6.43
N GLY A 249 -22.10 -2.02 7.33
CA GLY A 249 -20.93 -2.92 7.29
C GLY A 249 -20.85 -3.78 6.02
N ASP A 250 -21.98 -4.01 5.36
CA ASP A 250 -22.03 -4.67 4.06
C ASP A 250 -21.46 -3.80 2.91
N ARG A 251 -21.24 -2.51 3.14
CA ARG A 251 -20.53 -1.61 2.22
C ARG A 251 -19.05 -1.39 2.57
N VAL A 252 -18.49 -2.14 3.52
CA VAL A 252 -17.08 -2.02 3.91
C VAL A 252 -16.34 -3.32 3.56
N ALA A 253 -15.26 -3.23 2.80
CA ALA A 253 -14.39 -4.37 2.54
C ALA A 253 -13.49 -4.62 3.75
N TYR A 254 -13.66 -5.78 4.39
CA TYR A 254 -12.80 -6.23 5.48
C TYR A 254 -11.72 -7.14 4.94
N ILE A 255 -10.51 -6.96 5.41
CA ILE A 255 -9.41 -7.88 5.12
C ILE A 255 -9.62 -9.22 5.80
N THR A 256 -8.96 -10.24 5.29
CA THR A 256 -8.99 -11.57 5.91
C THR A 256 -8.12 -11.60 7.17
N GLU A 257 -8.48 -12.44 8.15
CA GLU A 257 -7.80 -12.55 9.45
C GLU A 257 -6.29 -12.78 9.32
N ASP A 258 -5.86 -13.53 8.32
CA ASP A 258 -4.44 -13.78 8.04
C ASP A 258 -3.66 -12.55 7.55
N LEU A 259 -4.32 -11.46 7.18
CA LEU A 259 -3.72 -10.21 6.71
C LEU A 259 -3.99 -9.00 7.64
N GLU A 260 -4.65 -9.20 8.78
CA GLU A 260 -5.01 -8.10 9.72
C GLU A 260 -3.81 -7.31 10.23
N GLY A 261 -2.62 -7.92 10.29
CA GLY A 261 -1.37 -7.24 10.65
C GLY A 261 -0.63 -6.58 9.49
N ALA A 262 -1.23 -6.51 8.28
CA ALA A 262 -0.63 -5.83 7.15
C ALA A 262 -0.58 -4.32 7.37
N TYR A 263 0.57 -3.69 7.10
CA TYR A 263 0.75 -2.25 7.23
C TYR A 263 0.78 -1.56 5.87
N THR A 264 1.94 -1.35 5.23
CA THR A 264 1.97 -0.72 3.91
C THR A 264 1.30 -1.56 2.83
N THR A 265 1.22 -2.87 3.03
CA THR A 265 0.45 -3.83 2.21
C THR A 265 -1.07 -3.72 2.44
N GLY A 266 -1.51 -3.13 3.54
CA GLY A 266 -2.92 -3.07 3.97
C GLY A 266 -3.91 -2.61 2.90
N PRO A 267 -3.66 -1.51 2.16
CA PRO A 267 -4.55 -1.07 1.07
C PRO A 267 -4.72 -2.13 -0.03
N ILE A 268 -3.65 -2.88 -0.36
CA ILE A 268 -3.69 -3.95 -1.36
C ILE A 268 -4.45 -5.17 -0.81
N ALA A 269 -4.27 -5.50 0.46
CA ALA A 269 -4.99 -6.59 1.12
C ALA A 269 -6.50 -6.31 1.15
N ALA A 270 -6.91 -5.08 1.48
CA ALA A 270 -8.32 -4.67 1.45
C ALA A 270 -8.92 -4.72 0.04
N LEU A 271 -8.15 -4.27 -0.96
CA LEU A 271 -8.55 -4.35 -2.37
C LEU A 271 -8.70 -5.80 -2.83
N GLN A 272 -7.74 -6.68 -2.50
CA GLN A 272 -7.82 -8.10 -2.80
C GLN A 272 -9.07 -8.74 -2.17
N ALA A 273 -9.39 -8.40 -0.93
CA ALA A 273 -10.58 -8.90 -0.25
C ALA A 273 -11.87 -8.48 -1.00
N ALA A 274 -11.94 -7.22 -1.44
CA ALA A 274 -13.05 -6.72 -2.24
C ALA A 274 -13.19 -7.44 -3.59
N ILE A 275 -12.06 -7.75 -4.26
CA ILE A 275 -12.04 -8.51 -5.52
C ILE A 275 -12.48 -9.96 -5.28
N LYS A 276 -11.88 -10.66 -4.31
CA LYS A 276 -12.17 -12.08 -4.03
C LYS A 276 -13.62 -12.34 -3.63
N THR A 277 -14.24 -11.38 -2.96
CA THR A 277 -15.66 -11.45 -2.58
C THR A 277 -16.62 -11.01 -3.68
N GLY A 278 -16.13 -10.61 -4.86
CA GLY A 278 -16.92 -10.08 -5.96
C GLY A 278 -17.45 -8.66 -5.77
N ARG A 279 -17.28 -8.10 -4.56
CA ARG A 279 -17.88 -6.81 -4.17
C ARG A 279 -17.35 -5.63 -4.98
N LEU A 280 -16.06 -5.66 -5.34
CA LEU A 280 -15.51 -4.62 -6.21
C LEU A 280 -16.21 -4.63 -7.57
N GLY A 281 -16.44 -5.82 -8.15
CA GLY A 281 -17.12 -5.95 -9.47
C GLY A 281 -18.60 -5.50 -9.45
N GLU A 282 -19.28 -5.62 -8.32
CA GLU A 282 -20.67 -5.20 -8.14
C GLU A 282 -20.83 -3.71 -7.86
N ALA A 283 -19.80 -3.06 -7.32
CA ALA A 283 -19.82 -1.65 -6.93
C ALA A 283 -19.63 -0.73 -8.15
N ARG A 284 -20.48 0.28 -8.30
CA ARG A 284 -20.30 1.35 -9.29
C ARG A 284 -19.32 2.40 -8.83
N THR A 285 -19.35 2.70 -7.54
CA THR A 285 -18.52 3.74 -6.92
C THR A 285 -17.86 3.18 -5.67
N THR A 286 -16.53 3.07 -5.71
CA THR A 286 -15.72 2.57 -4.60
C THR A 286 -14.83 3.68 -4.08
N LEU A 287 -14.84 3.90 -2.77
CA LEU A 287 -13.92 4.79 -2.08
C LEU A 287 -12.81 3.97 -1.43
N MET A 288 -11.58 4.10 -1.92
CA MET A 288 -10.39 3.61 -1.22
C MET A 288 -9.90 4.66 -0.23
N LEU A 289 -9.52 4.19 0.97
CA LEU A 289 -9.11 5.04 2.08
C LEU A 289 -7.91 4.45 2.81
N ALA A 290 -6.89 5.27 3.04
CA ALA A 290 -5.79 4.95 3.95
C ALA A 290 -5.54 6.16 4.86
N ALA A 291 -5.24 5.89 6.13
CA ALA A 291 -4.89 6.91 7.10
C ALA A 291 -3.68 6.44 7.92
N GLY A 292 -2.72 7.30 8.16
CA GLY A 292 -1.48 6.93 8.85
C GLY A 292 -0.84 8.09 9.59
N ALA A 293 0.41 7.86 10.00
CA ALA A 293 1.18 8.81 10.79
C ALA A 293 1.18 10.23 10.19
N GLY A 294 1.20 11.21 11.08
CA GLY A 294 1.34 12.58 10.66
C GLY A 294 0.17 13.54 10.95
N ILE A 295 -1.07 13.27 11.22
CA ILE A 295 -1.92 12.26 10.56
C ILE A 295 -2.11 12.63 9.10
N THR A 296 -1.91 11.68 8.22
CA THR A 296 -2.17 11.87 6.79
C THR A 296 -3.24 10.89 6.32
N VAL A 297 -4.20 11.38 5.53
CA VAL A 297 -5.29 10.60 4.95
C VAL A 297 -5.18 10.68 3.43
N ALA A 298 -5.14 9.53 2.77
CA ALA A 298 -5.19 9.41 1.32
C ALA A 298 -6.48 8.73 0.87
N LEU A 299 -7.10 9.30 -0.16
CA LEU A 299 -8.38 8.88 -0.71
C LEU A 299 -8.28 8.73 -2.23
N ALA A 300 -8.93 7.70 -2.77
CA ALA A 300 -9.10 7.52 -4.20
C ALA A 300 -10.53 7.07 -4.51
N LEU A 301 -11.15 7.69 -5.51
CA LEU A 301 -12.45 7.29 -6.02
C LEU A 301 -12.27 6.44 -7.28
N TYR A 302 -12.81 5.24 -7.25
CA TYR A 302 -12.83 4.30 -8.37
C TYR A 302 -14.26 4.10 -8.85
N ARG A 303 -14.48 4.26 -10.16
CA ARG A 303 -15.80 4.11 -10.80
C ARG A 303 -15.75 3.07 -11.89
N GLN A 304 -16.78 2.26 -11.97
CA GLN A 304 -16.94 1.26 -13.04
C GLN A 304 -18.42 0.95 -13.31
N GLU A 305 -18.68 0.36 -14.45
CA GLU A 305 -19.96 -0.28 -14.69
C GLU A 305 -19.98 -1.63 -13.96
N PRO A 306 -21.05 -2.00 -13.23
CA PRO A 306 -21.15 -3.31 -12.60
C PRO A 306 -21.00 -4.43 -13.63
N SER A 307 -20.21 -5.45 -13.30
CA SER A 307 -20.00 -6.63 -14.16
C SER A 307 -21.16 -7.60 -14.11
#